data_fd311cf42c9890a7548cf3facf35934b
#
_entry.id   fd311cf42c9890a7548cf3facf35934b
#
_cell.length_a   1.000
_cell.length_b   1.000
_cell.length_c   1.000
_cell.angle_alpha   90.00
_cell.angle_beta   90.00
_cell.angle_gamma   90.00
#
_symmetry.space_group_name_H-M   'P 1'
#
loop_
_entity.id
_entity.type
_entity.pdbx_description
1 polymer ?
#
loop_
_entity_poly.entity_id
_entity_poly.type
_entity_poly.pdbx_seq_one_letter_code
_entity_poly.pdbx_strand_id
1 'polypeptide(L)'
;MNYEPIVPKKYRDATSLVTGGAGFIGSHVVDSLLELGHRVLVLDDLSGGFRDNVNPAATLIEGSITDAELLDEVFSTHRIDYVYHLAAYAAEGLSHFIRNYNYTNNLVGSMNVLNNAIRHRCRCFVFTSSIAVYGAGQTPMHESMTPQPEDPYGISKYAVELDLQAARRMFGIDYIIFRPHNVYGERQNIGDPYRNVIGIFMNQILQGLPCTIFGDGTQTRAFSHVADVAPVIAASVSSPAAYNQTFNVGADIPYSVNYLAEQVQLAIGKHTGVVHLPAREEVLHAFSDHSKSREVFGTSASVTLAEGLGSMAEWVKKVGAREGEPFDNIEVEREMPPSWRKLCTTTKLSA
;
A
#
# COMPACT_ATOMS: atom_id res chain seq x y z
N MET A 1 -24.54 -5.34 -16.25
CA MET A 1 -24.22 -4.24 -17.21
C MET A 1 -22.91 -3.67 -16.75
N ASN A 2 -21.84 -3.90 -17.49
CA ASN A 2 -20.53 -3.34 -17.18
C ASN A 2 -20.62 -1.82 -17.38
N TYR A 3 -20.54 -1.09 -16.28
CA TYR A 3 -20.48 0.38 -16.31
C TYR A 3 -19.05 0.74 -16.69
N GLU A 4 -18.80 0.98 -18.01
CA GLU A 4 -17.56 1.63 -18.40
C GLU A 4 -17.67 3.10 -17.96
N PRO A 5 -16.81 3.58 -17.05
CA PRO A 5 -16.83 4.98 -16.69
C PRO A 5 -16.48 5.80 -17.94
N ILE A 6 -17.39 6.65 -18.38
CA ILE A 6 -17.13 7.60 -19.48
C ILE A 6 -16.12 8.62 -18.95
N VAL A 7 -14.83 8.34 -19.13
CA VAL A 7 -13.77 9.27 -18.76
C VAL A 7 -13.86 10.47 -19.70
N PRO A 8 -14.10 11.69 -19.19
CA PRO A 8 -14.17 12.89 -20.02
C PRO A 8 -12.87 13.05 -20.81
N LYS A 9 -12.98 13.49 -22.09
CA LYS A 9 -11.84 13.64 -23.02
C LYS A 9 -10.64 14.41 -22.43
N LYS A 10 -10.90 15.33 -21.48
CA LYS A 10 -9.85 16.14 -20.81
C LYS A 10 -8.89 15.35 -19.90
N TYR A 11 -9.23 14.10 -19.55
CA TYR A 11 -8.38 13.22 -18.73
C TYR A 11 -7.65 12.16 -19.58
N ARG A 12 -8.10 11.95 -20.83
CA ARG A 12 -7.38 11.12 -21.80
C ARG A 12 -6.11 11.85 -22.23
N ASP A 13 -5.06 11.11 -22.51
CA ASP A 13 -3.72 11.62 -22.89
C ASP A 13 -3.00 12.42 -21.78
N ALA A 14 -3.53 12.47 -20.55
CA ALA A 14 -2.81 13.04 -19.42
C ALA A 14 -1.57 12.20 -19.09
N THR A 15 -0.49 12.86 -18.67
CA THR A 15 0.70 12.17 -18.18
C THR A 15 0.64 12.04 -16.68
N SER A 16 0.69 10.80 -16.19
CA SER A 16 0.68 10.47 -14.76
C SER A 16 2.00 9.86 -14.33
N LEU A 17 2.59 10.39 -13.26
CA LEU A 17 3.72 9.77 -12.59
C LEU A 17 3.18 8.90 -11.44
N VAL A 18 3.52 7.62 -11.45
CA VAL A 18 3.22 6.68 -10.36
C VAL A 18 4.52 6.33 -9.65
N THR A 19 4.74 6.86 -8.44
CA THR A 19 5.86 6.43 -7.62
C THR A 19 5.50 5.16 -6.86
N GLY A 20 6.41 4.20 -6.78
CA GLY A 20 6.11 2.87 -6.25
C GLY A 20 5.27 2.02 -7.22
N GLY A 21 5.36 2.30 -8.54
CA GLY A 21 4.53 1.65 -9.55
C GLY A 21 5.00 0.24 -9.95
N ALA A 22 6.17 -0.21 -9.52
CA ALA A 22 6.60 -1.61 -9.61
C ALA A 22 6.19 -2.42 -8.37
N GLY A 23 5.70 -1.72 -7.32
CA GLY A 23 5.16 -2.34 -6.12
C GLY A 23 3.77 -2.95 -6.34
N PHE A 24 3.23 -3.57 -5.29
CA PHE A 24 1.95 -4.28 -5.34
C PHE A 24 0.79 -3.39 -5.78
N ILE A 25 0.34 -2.45 -4.95
CA ILE A 25 -0.82 -1.60 -5.28
C ILE A 25 -0.51 -0.70 -6.48
N GLY A 26 0.72 -0.17 -6.54
CA GLY A 26 1.15 0.74 -7.59
C GLY A 26 1.05 0.14 -8.99
N SER A 27 1.41 -1.12 -9.18
CA SER A 27 1.33 -1.79 -10.48
C SER A 27 -0.11 -1.96 -10.99
N HIS A 28 -1.08 -2.16 -10.09
CA HIS A 28 -2.50 -2.20 -10.45
C HIS A 28 -3.05 -0.79 -10.75
N VAL A 29 -2.57 0.24 -10.03
CA VAL A 29 -2.90 1.64 -10.37
C VAL A 29 -2.35 2.01 -11.74
N VAL A 30 -1.14 1.58 -12.08
CA VAL A 30 -0.54 1.74 -13.43
C VAL A 30 -1.43 1.14 -14.51
N ASP A 31 -1.85 -0.12 -14.34
CA ASP A 31 -2.74 -0.78 -15.30
C ASP A 31 -4.05 0.00 -15.48
N SER A 32 -4.70 0.35 -14.37
CA SER A 32 -5.96 1.10 -14.41
C SER A 32 -5.80 2.48 -15.08
N LEU A 33 -4.68 3.18 -14.88
CA LEU A 33 -4.40 4.45 -15.55
C LEU A 33 -4.19 4.30 -17.05
N LEU A 34 -3.50 3.23 -17.48
CA LEU A 34 -3.34 2.91 -18.91
C LEU A 34 -4.70 2.60 -19.57
N GLU A 35 -5.57 1.85 -18.88
CA GLU A 35 -6.94 1.58 -19.34
C GLU A 35 -7.77 2.86 -19.45
N LEU A 36 -7.55 3.85 -18.59
CA LEU A 36 -8.18 5.17 -18.64
C LEU A 36 -7.59 6.07 -19.74
N GLY A 37 -6.54 5.62 -20.43
CA GLY A 37 -5.89 6.32 -21.55
C GLY A 37 -4.84 7.34 -21.13
N HIS A 38 -4.29 7.23 -19.91
CA HIS A 38 -3.16 8.04 -19.49
C HIS A 38 -1.84 7.52 -20.09
N ARG A 39 -0.89 8.42 -20.30
CA ARG A 39 0.53 8.06 -20.44
C ARG A 39 1.10 7.91 -19.04
N VAL A 40 1.70 6.76 -18.73
CA VAL A 40 2.14 6.45 -17.38
C VAL A 40 3.66 6.35 -17.31
N LEU A 41 4.24 7.15 -16.41
CA LEU A 41 5.62 7.04 -15.96
C LEU A 41 5.61 6.33 -14.60
N VAL A 42 6.47 5.35 -14.42
CA VAL A 42 6.67 4.62 -13.17
C VAL A 42 8.03 5.00 -12.61
N LEU A 43 8.09 5.53 -11.40
CA LEU A 43 9.33 5.73 -10.64
C LEU A 43 9.36 4.74 -9.49
N ASP A 44 10.37 3.86 -9.47
CA ASP A 44 10.50 2.81 -8.45
C ASP A 44 11.98 2.39 -8.33
N ASP A 45 12.47 2.24 -7.11
CA ASP A 45 13.84 1.78 -6.86
C ASP A 45 13.97 0.25 -6.76
N LEU A 46 12.86 -0.45 -6.96
CA LEU A 46 12.73 -1.91 -6.93
C LEU A 46 13.07 -2.54 -5.56
N SER A 47 13.19 -1.74 -4.51
CA SER A 47 13.49 -2.22 -3.15
C SER A 47 12.39 -3.09 -2.54
N GLY A 48 11.15 -2.94 -3.00
CA GLY A 48 10.00 -3.72 -2.54
C GLY A 48 9.07 -4.17 -3.66
N GLY A 49 9.30 -3.69 -4.86
CA GLY A 49 8.60 -4.03 -6.10
C GLY A 49 9.42 -4.95 -7.01
N PHE A 50 8.80 -5.35 -8.10
CA PHE A 50 9.45 -6.21 -9.10
C PHE A 50 9.28 -5.61 -10.49
N ARG A 51 10.34 -5.62 -11.29
CA ARG A 51 10.30 -5.14 -12.69
C ARG A 51 9.19 -5.82 -13.49
N ASP A 52 8.94 -7.10 -13.23
CA ASP A 52 7.89 -7.89 -13.92
C ASP A 52 6.46 -7.46 -13.57
N ASN A 53 6.27 -6.66 -12.51
CA ASN A 53 4.97 -6.06 -12.19
C ASN A 53 4.65 -4.85 -13.07
N VAL A 54 5.65 -4.25 -13.71
CA VAL A 54 5.46 -3.03 -14.51
C VAL A 54 4.87 -3.39 -15.87
N ASN A 55 3.73 -2.78 -16.18
CA ASN A 55 3.11 -2.95 -17.49
C ASN A 55 4.05 -2.42 -18.59
N PRO A 56 4.31 -3.20 -19.67
CA PRO A 56 5.22 -2.80 -20.73
C PRO A 56 4.78 -1.54 -21.52
N ALA A 57 3.51 -1.12 -21.39
CA ALA A 57 3.02 0.13 -21.98
C ALA A 57 3.36 1.37 -21.12
N ALA A 58 3.83 1.19 -19.89
CA ALA A 58 4.33 2.26 -19.01
C ALA A 58 5.85 2.45 -19.21
N THR A 59 6.33 3.65 -18.95
CA THR A 59 7.77 3.93 -18.96
C THR A 59 8.33 3.79 -17.54
N LEU A 60 9.21 2.79 -17.30
CA LEU A 60 9.89 2.61 -16.03
C LEU A 60 11.12 3.52 -15.95
N ILE A 61 11.19 4.30 -14.88
CA ILE A 61 12.34 5.07 -14.43
C ILE A 61 12.80 4.43 -13.13
N GLU A 62 13.97 3.79 -13.15
CA GLU A 62 14.51 3.13 -11.97
C GLU A 62 15.24 4.13 -11.09
N GLY A 63 14.77 4.31 -9.86
CA GLY A 63 15.39 5.19 -8.89
C GLY A 63 14.48 5.51 -7.69
N SER A 64 15.09 6.12 -6.69
CA SER A 64 14.45 6.40 -5.41
C SER A 64 13.81 7.78 -5.35
N ILE A 65 12.69 7.89 -4.62
CA ILE A 65 12.08 9.19 -4.27
C ILE A 65 12.95 10.02 -3.31
N THR A 66 13.99 9.43 -2.74
CA THR A 66 14.98 10.15 -1.92
C THR A 66 16.08 10.80 -2.75
N ASP A 67 16.19 10.46 -4.03
CA ASP A 67 17.11 11.10 -4.99
C ASP A 67 16.47 12.37 -5.57
N ALA A 68 16.86 13.51 -5.01
CA ALA A 68 16.32 14.81 -5.41
C ALA A 68 16.77 15.23 -6.82
N GLU A 69 17.96 14.84 -7.26
CA GLU A 69 18.50 15.18 -8.58
C GLU A 69 17.74 14.41 -9.66
N LEU A 70 17.52 13.11 -9.47
CA LEU A 70 16.71 12.31 -10.37
C LEU A 70 15.29 12.85 -10.48
N LEU A 71 14.65 13.23 -9.37
CA LEU A 71 13.32 13.82 -9.39
C LEU A 71 13.28 15.14 -10.19
N ASP A 72 14.24 16.03 -9.99
CA ASP A 72 14.35 17.28 -10.75
C ASP A 72 14.50 16.99 -12.26
N GLU A 73 15.28 15.96 -12.66
CA GLU A 73 15.42 15.51 -14.04
C GLU A 73 14.08 14.98 -14.59
N VAL A 74 13.41 14.09 -13.87
CA VAL A 74 12.13 13.48 -14.28
C VAL A 74 11.06 14.53 -14.51
N PHE A 75 10.89 15.47 -13.59
CA PHE A 75 9.87 16.51 -13.71
C PHE A 75 10.23 17.59 -14.74
N SER A 76 11.51 17.86 -14.99
CA SER A 76 11.94 18.82 -16.02
C SER A 76 11.82 18.24 -17.44
N THR A 77 12.04 16.92 -17.59
CA THR A 77 12.01 16.22 -18.88
C THR A 77 10.58 15.88 -19.31
N HIS A 78 9.70 15.59 -18.35
CA HIS A 78 8.34 15.15 -18.62
C HIS A 78 7.32 16.15 -18.09
N ARG A 79 6.37 16.56 -18.93
CA ARG A 79 5.21 17.31 -18.46
C ARG A 79 4.24 16.37 -17.74
N ILE A 80 4.28 16.39 -16.42
CA ILE A 80 3.44 15.54 -15.55
C ILE A 80 2.18 16.32 -15.15
N ASP A 81 1.00 15.77 -15.46
CA ASP A 81 -0.29 16.35 -15.11
C ASP A 81 -0.73 15.91 -13.70
N TYR A 82 -0.52 14.63 -13.37
CA TYR A 82 -0.94 14.02 -12.09
C TYR A 82 0.19 13.20 -11.47
N VAL A 83 0.32 13.29 -10.16
CA VAL A 83 1.22 12.43 -9.38
C VAL A 83 0.37 11.47 -8.56
N TYR A 84 0.61 10.17 -8.73
CA TYR A 84 0.08 9.09 -7.88
C TYR A 84 1.21 8.58 -7.00
N HIS A 85 1.22 9.02 -5.74
CA HIS A 85 2.32 8.76 -4.84
C HIS A 85 2.01 7.55 -3.94
N LEU A 86 2.57 6.38 -4.33
CA LEU A 86 2.42 5.12 -3.61
C LEU A 86 3.75 4.60 -3.04
N ALA A 87 4.90 5.17 -3.47
CA ALA A 87 6.21 4.80 -2.94
C ALA A 87 6.25 4.99 -1.42
N ALA A 88 6.49 3.91 -0.70
CA ALA A 88 6.64 3.90 0.74
C ALA A 88 7.14 2.52 1.20
N TYR A 89 7.87 2.47 2.29
CA TYR A 89 8.09 1.23 3.02
C TYR A 89 6.95 1.05 4.04
N ALA A 90 5.98 0.20 3.69
CA ALA A 90 4.72 0.06 4.41
C ALA A 90 4.76 -1.10 5.42
N ALA A 91 5.66 -1.06 6.37
CA ALA A 91 5.83 -2.08 7.41
C ALA A 91 5.57 -1.46 8.80
N GLU A 92 4.29 -1.34 9.18
CA GLU A 92 3.81 -0.71 10.41
C GLU A 92 4.58 -1.22 11.64
N GLY A 93 4.53 -2.51 11.93
CA GLY A 93 5.22 -3.08 13.10
C GLY A 93 6.74 -2.96 13.07
N LEU A 94 7.37 -3.05 11.89
CA LEU A 94 8.82 -2.90 11.76
C LEU A 94 9.26 -1.45 11.89
N SER A 95 8.40 -0.47 11.61
CA SER A 95 8.71 0.95 11.61
C SER A 95 9.30 1.44 12.94
N HIS A 96 8.95 0.83 14.06
CA HIS A 96 9.54 1.11 15.38
C HIS A 96 11.05 0.85 15.44
N PHE A 97 11.54 -0.08 14.66
CA PHE A 97 12.92 -0.58 14.68
C PHE A 97 13.80 0.02 13.57
N ILE A 98 13.19 0.76 12.63
CA ILE A 98 13.83 1.37 11.45
C ILE A 98 13.38 2.84 11.28
N ARG A 99 13.32 3.59 12.36
CA ARG A 99 12.70 4.91 12.44
C ARG A 99 13.27 5.90 11.46
N ASN A 100 14.60 6.01 11.39
CA ASN A 100 15.29 6.95 10.51
C ASN A 100 15.05 6.60 9.04
N TYR A 101 15.20 5.32 8.69
CA TYR A 101 14.87 4.83 7.35
C TYR A 101 13.40 5.12 6.99
N ASN A 102 12.47 4.82 7.91
CA ASN A 102 11.04 5.05 7.69
C ASN A 102 10.74 6.54 7.42
N TYR A 103 11.27 7.46 8.22
CA TYR A 103 11.03 8.90 8.00
C TYR A 103 11.74 9.42 6.75
N THR A 104 12.96 8.98 6.47
CA THR A 104 13.69 9.38 5.27
C THR A 104 12.95 8.96 4.02
N ASN A 105 12.52 7.70 3.96
CA ASN A 105 11.82 7.18 2.78
C ASN A 105 10.37 7.70 2.69
N ASN A 106 9.57 7.56 3.76
CA ASN A 106 8.15 7.80 3.69
C ASN A 106 7.75 9.27 3.86
N LEU A 107 8.55 10.10 4.56
CA LEU A 107 8.25 11.52 4.76
C LEU A 107 9.14 12.40 3.88
N VAL A 108 10.47 12.31 4.03
CA VAL A 108 11.39 13.18 3.26
C VAL A 108 11.27 12.89 1.76
N GLY A 109 11.24 11.60 1.36
CA GLY A 109 11.01 11.22 -0.03
C GLY A 109 9.69 11.74 -0.59
N SER A 110 8.61 11.69 0.20
CA SER A 110 7.31 12.29 -0.19
C SER A 110 7.41 13.79 -0.41
N MET A 111 8.16 14.51 0.44
CA MET A 111 8.37 15.96 0.28
C MET A 111 9.17 16.28 -0.98
N ASN A 112 10.16 15.47 -1.35
CA ASN A 112 10.90 15.65 -2.60
C ASN A 112 9.95 15.55 -3.82
N VAL A 113 9.07 14.55 -3.84
CA VAL A 113 8.08 14.39 -4.93
C VAL A 113 7.07 15.54 -4.93
N LEU A 114 6.55 15.94 -3.75
CA LEU A 114 5.57 17.04 -3.64
C LEU A 114 6.17 18.38 -4.06
N ASN A 115 7.40 18.69 -3.65
CA ASN A 115 8.09 19.91 -4.05
C ASN A 115 8.22 20.02 -5.57
N ASN A 116 8.58 18.92 -6.24
CA ASN A 116 8.65 18.88 -7.69
C ASN A 116 7.27 19.02 -8.34
N ALA A 117 6.23 18.36 -7.82
CA ALA A 117 4.87 18.51 -8.29
C ALA A 117 4.39 19.98 -8.21
N ILE A 118 4.74 20.70 -7.13
CA ILE A 118 4.42 22.13 -6.96
C ILE A 118 5.21 22.99 -7.98
N ARG A 119 6.53 22.82 -8.07
CA ARG A 119 7.40 23.58 -8.98
C ARG A 119 6.96 23.45 -10.43
N HIS A 120 6.57 22.25 -10.85
CA HIS A 120 6.16 21.94 -12.21
C HIS A 120 4.64 22.04 -12.45
N ARG A 121 3.89 22.58 -11.47
CA ARG A 121 2.46 22.89 -11.58
C ARG A 121 1.61 21.67 -11.97
N CYS A 122 1.88 20.51 -11.38
CA CYS A 122 1.00 19.36 -11.50
C CYS A 122 -0.41 19.73 -11.03
N ARG A 123 -1.44 19.14 -11.67
CA ARG A 123 -2.84 19.47 -11.40
C ARG A 123 -3.33 18.91 -10.07
N CYS A 124 -2.90 17.68 -9.75
CA CYS A 124 -3.33 17.01 -8.52
C CYS A 124 -2.26 16.01 -8.04
N PHE A 125 -2.11 15.93 -6.72
CA PHE A 125 -1.28 14.95 -6.03
C PHE A 125 -2.17 13.93 -5.33
N VAL A 126 -2.25 12.71 -5.87
CA VAL A 126 -3.00 11.59 -5.29
C VAL A 126 -2.07 10.82 -4.35
N PHE A 127 -2.39 10.81 -3.08
CA PHE A 127 -1.55 10.22 -2.03
C PHE A 127 -2.18 8.98 -1.43
N THR A 128 -1.44 7.88 -1.42
CA THR A 128 -1.82 6.67 -0.70
C THR A 128 -1.25 6.71 0.72
N SER A 129 -2.10 7.12 1.64
CA SER A 129 -1.89 7.11 3.08
C SER A 129 -2.18 5.70 3.66
N SER A 130 -2.72 5.60 4.86
CA SER A 130 -3.09 4.33 5.52
C SER A 130 -4.10 4.57 6.63
N ILE A 131 -4.87 3.55 7.01
CA ILE A 131 -5.65 3.60 8.26
C ILE A 131 -4.76 3.61 9.51
N ALA A 132 -3.48 3.29 9.42
CA ALA A 132 -2.52 3.41 10.53
C ALA A 132 -2.47 4.84 11.12
N VAL A 133 -2.91 5.85 10.37
CA VAL A 133 -3.02 7.23 10.87
C VAL A 133 -4.04 7.38 11.99
N TYR A 134 -5.03 6.49 12.09
CA TYR A 134 -6.06 6.57 13.14
C TYR A 134 -5.57 6.09 14.50
N GLY A 135 -4.59 5.18 14.55
CA GLY A 135 -4.13 4.54 15.78
C GLY A 135 -5.16 3.58 16.38
N ALA A 136 -4.97 3.19 17.64
CA ALA A 136 -5.96 2.43 18.39
C ALA A 136 -7.12 3.33 18.78
N GLY A 137 -8.33 2.93 18.43
CA GLY A 137 -9.46 3.81 18.70
C GLY A 137 -10.80 3.16 18.42
N GLN A 138 -11.76 4.00 18.10
CA GLN A 138 -13.10 3.57 17.78
C GLN A 138 -13.15 2.93 16.39
N THR A 139 -13.85 1.82 16.27
CA THR A 139 -14.17 1.16 15.00
C THR A 139 -15.68 1.19 14.76
N PRO A 140 -16.13 1.31 13.49
CA PRO A 140 -15.32 1.52 12.28
C PRO A 140 -14.66 2.90 12.25
N MET A 141 -13.41 2.96 11.74
CA MET A 141 -12.69 4.22 11.54
C MET A 141 -13.31 4.99 10.38
N HIS A 142 -13.53 6.30 10.53
CA HIS A 142 -14.07 7.17 9.49
C HIS A 142 -13.29 8.47 9.36
N GLU A 143 -13.38 9.14 8.21
CA GLU A 143 -12.51 10.26 7.82
C GLU A 143 -12.69 11.51 8.70
N SER A 144 -13.81 11.63 9.42
CA SER A 144 -14.04 12.74 10.36
C SER A 144 -13.36 12.56 11.72
N MET A 145 -12.78 11.36 11.99
CA MET A 145 -12.01 11.12 13.22
C MET A 145 -10.68 11.88 13.17
N THR A 146 -10.27 12.41 14.31
CA THR A 146 -8.92 13.00 14.45
C THR A 146 -7.89 11.89 14.45
N PRO A 147 -6.93 11.87 13.50
CA PRO A 147 -5.85 10.89 13.47
C PRO A 147 -4.97 10.96 14.73
N GLN A 148 -4.61 9.78 15.26
CA GLN A 148 -3.75 9.61 16.43
C GLN A 148 -2.79 8.44 16.20
N PRO A 149 -1.86 8.53 15.21
CA PRO A 149 -0.99 7.42 14.86
C PRO A 149 -0.08 7.03 16.02
N GLU A 150 0.11 5.72 16.24
CA GLU A 150 0.89 5.17 17.36
C GLU A 150 2.26 4.66 16.95
N ASP A 151 2.52 4.51 15.66
CA ASP A 151 3.77 3.99 15.11
C ASP A 151 4.41 4.97 14.12
N PRO A 152 5.74 4.87 13.88
CA PRO A 152 6.45 5.79 12.97
C PRO A 152 5.94 5.78 11.54
N TYR A 153 5.40 4.64 11.05
CA TYR A 153 4.81 4.57 9.72
C TYR A 153 3.53 5.41 9.65
N GLY A 154 2.58 5.22 10.56
CA GLY A 154 1.35 6.02 10.65
C GLY A 154 1.64 7.50 10.86
N ILE A 155 2.63 7.85 11.72
CA ILE A 155 3.08 9.23 11.93
C ILE A 155 3.60 9.84 10.61
N SER A 156 4.45 9.12 9.87
CA SER A 156 4.97 9.62 8.59
C SER A 156 3.87 9.86 7.55
N LYS A 157 2.91 8.94 7.45
CA LYS A 157 1.76 9.07 6.55
C LYS A 157 0.89 10.27 6.92
N TYR A 158 0.58 10.45 8.20
CA TYR A 158 -0.22 11.59 8.65
C TYR A 158 0.51 12.93 8.48
N ALA A 159 1.83 12.97 8.68
CA ALA A 159 2.62 14.18 8.42
C ALA A 159 2.51 14.62 6.95
N VAL A 160 2.56 13.68 5.98
CA VAL A 160 2.35 13.99 4.56
C VAL A 160 0.93 14.51 4.30
N GLU A 161 -0.11 13.95 4.94
CA GLU A 161 -1.49 14.46 4.80
C GLU A 161 -1.62 15.92 5.25
N LEU A 162 -1.00 16.26 6.39
CA LEU A 162 -0.99 17.64 6.91
C LEU A 162 -0.23 18.59 5.99
N ASP A 163 0.90 18.14 5.42
CA ASP A 163 1.69 18.95 4.51
C ASP A 163 0.97 19.19 3.18
N LEU A 164 0.27 18.20 2.63
CA LEU A 164 -0.57 18.36 1.44
C LEU A 164 -1.65 19.44 1.65
N GLN A 165 -2.27 19.48 2.83
CA GLN A 165 -3.23 20.54 3.17
C GLN A 165 -2.55 21.92 3.27
N ALA A 166 -1.33 22.00 3.81
CA ALA A 166 -0.55 23.23 3.87
C ALA A 166 -0.12 23.69 2.46
N ALA A 167 0.36 22.76 1.63
CA ALA A 167 0.75 23.00 0.24
C ALA A 167 -0.43 23.50 -0.61
N ARG A 168 -1.63 22.94 -0.41
CA ARG A 168 -2.86 23.44 -1.05
C ARG A 168 -3.14 24.90 -0.69
N ARG A 169 -3.06 25.25 0.60
CA ARG A 169 -3.30 26.63 1.06
C ARG A 169 -2.26 27.61 0.51
N MET A 170 -1.00 27.21 0.44
CA MET A 170 0.11 28.11 0.10
C MET A 170 0.36 28.19 -1.41
N PHE A 171 0.32 27.06 -2.11
CA PHE A 171 0.74 26.96 -3.51
C PHE A 171 -0.39 26.61 -4.48
N GLY A 172 -1.56 26.24 -3.96
CA GLY A 172 -2.74 25.95 -4.76
C GLY A 172 -2.77 24.58 -5.43
N ILE A 173 -1.83 23.67 -5.14
CA ILE A 173 -1.85 22.30 -5.68
C ILE A 173 -3.03 21.53 -5.08
N ASP A 174 -3.85 20.91 -5.92
CA ASP A 174 -4.92 20.03 -5.46
C ASP A 174 -4.36 18.67 -5.02
N TYR A 175 -5.06 18.03 -4.06
CA TYR A 175 -4.71 16.69 -3.60
C TYR A 175 -5.94 15.79 -3.48
N ILE A 176 -5.70 14.48 -3.46
CA ILE A 176 -6.68 13.45 -3.05
C ILE A 176 -5.93 12.46 -2.17
N ILE A 177 -6.46 12.16 -0.99
CA ILE A 177 -5.82 11.24 -0.03
C ILE A 177 -6.66 9.98 0.09
N PHE A 178 -6.03 8.81 -0.05
CA PHE A 178 -6.63 7.53 0.22
C PHE A 178 -6.00 6.87 1.44
N ARG A 179 -6.83 6.29 2.32
CA ARG A 179 -6.43 5.49 3.48
C ARG A 179 -6.90 4.04 3.29
N PRO A 180 -6.16 3.25 2.48
CA PRO A 180 -6.45 1.82 2.33
C PRO A 180 -6.07 1.05 3.60
N HIS A 181 -6.62 -0.16 3.74
CA HIS A 181 -6.27 -1.06 4.82
C HIS A 181 -6.16 -2.52 4.33
N ASN A 182 -5.16 -3.22 4.84
CA ASN A 182 -4.91 -4.65 4.62
C ASN A 182 -5.19 -5.11 3.18
N VAL A 183 -4.68 -4.33 2.21
CA VAL A 183 -4.85 -4.65 0.80
C VAL A 183 -4.07 -5.92 0.47
N TYR A 184 -4.70 -6.84 -0.28
CA TYR A 184 -4.11 -8.09 -0.72
C TYR A 184 -4.50 -8.39 -2.18
N GLY A 185 -3.77 -9.30 -2.81
CA GLY A 185 -4.01 -9.70 -4.19
C GLY A 185 -2.75 -10.08 -4.93
N GLU A 186 -2.87 -10.26 -6.24
CA GLU A 186 -1.78 -10.62 -7.14
C GLU A 186 -0.68 -9.57 -7.15
N ARG A 187 0.54 -9.94 -7.51
CA ARG A 187 1.76 -9.10 -7.54
C ARG A 187 2.27 -8.64 -6.18
N GLN A 188 1.65 -9.10 -5.09
CA GLN A 188 2.15 -8.83 -3.75
C GLN A 188 3.50 -9.49 -3.51
N ASN A 189 4.44 -8.81 -2.82
CA ASN A 189 5.67 -9.46 -2.38
C ASN A 189 5.37 -10.41 -1.21
N ILE A 190 5.11 -11.68 -1.53
CA ILE A 190 4.79 -12.72 -0.53
C ILE A 190 6.02 -13.17 0.27
N GLY A 191 7.23 -12.82 -0.18
CA GLY A 191 8.47 -13.12 0.54
C GLY A 191 8.77 -12.14 1.68
N ASP A 192 8.10 -10.98 1.74
CA ASP A 192 8.33 -10.00 2.80
C ASP A 192 7.81 -10.54 4.15
N PRO A 193 8.69 -10.73 5.17
CA PRO A 193 8.29 -11.33 6.44
C PRO A 193 7.62 -10.36 7.42
N TYR A 194 7.52 -9.08 7.09
CA TYR A 194 7.10 -8.03 8.04
C TYR A 194 5.71 -7.48 7.77
N ARG A 195 5.16 -7.66 6.57
CA ARG A 195 3.91 -7.04 6.14
C ARG A 195 3.04 -7.99 5.32
N ASN A 196 1.72 -7.69 5.34
CA ASN A 196 0.72 -8.40 4.54
C ASN A 196 0.54 -9.87 4.93
N VAL A 197 -0.15 -10.08 6.02
CA VAL A 197 -0.39 -11.40 6.63
C VAL A 197 -0.86 -12.48 5.66
N ILE A 198 -1.72 -12.13 4.67
CA ILE A 198 -2.19 -13.09 3.65
C ILE A 198 -1.03 -13.60 2.80
N GLY A 199 -0.15 -12.71 2.32
CA GLY A 199 1.03 -13.07 1.56
C GLY A 199 1.99 -13.95 2.38
N ILE A 200 2.21 -13.60 3.65
CA ILE A 200 3.02 -14.40 4.59
C ILE A 200 2.45 -15.81 4.74
N PHE A 201 1.14 -15.94 5.00
CA PHE A 201 0.51 -17.25 5.16
C PHE A 201 0.60 -18.08 3.87
N MET A 202 0.30 -17.50 2.72
CA MET A 202 0.42 -18.19 1.44
C MET A 202 1.83 -18.69 1.19
N ASN A 203 2.84 -17.84 1.44
CA ASN A 203 4.24 -18.22 1.29
C ASN A 203 4.67 -19.36 2.23
N GLN A 204 4.26 -19.29 3.51
CA GLN A 204 4.50 -20.35 4.48
C GLN A 204 3.88 -21.68 4.05
N ILE A 205 2.62 -21.67 3.60
CA ILE A 205 1.92 -22.87 3.15
C ILE A 205 2.61 -23.49 1.91
N LEU A 206 3.06 -22.67 0.94
CA LEU A 206 3.82 -23.16 -0.22
C LEU A 206 5.10 -23.85 0.21
N GLN A 207 5.79 -23.33 1.22
CA GLN A 207 7.01 -23.93 1.79
C GLN A 207 6.73 -25.17 2.70
N GLY A 208 5.45 -25.50 2.95
CA GLY A 208 5.06 -26.58 3.87
C GLY A 208 5.16 -26.22 5.35
N LEU A 209 5.26 -24.93 5.65
CA LEU A 209 5.36 -24.41 7.01
C LEU A 209 3.97 -24.06 7.55
N PRO A 210 3.73 -24.12 8.87
CA PRO A 210 2.48 -23.66 9.48
C PRO A 210 2.35 -22.14 9.39
N CYS A 211 1.10 -21.65 9.34
CA CYS A 211 0.80 -20.23 9.44
C CYS A 211 1.18 -19.72 10.85
N THR A 212 1.96 -18.63 10.93
CA THR A 212 2.37 -18.05 12.21
C THR A 212 1.47 -16.88 12.60
N ILE A 213 0.85 -16.96 13.77
CA ILE A 213 -0.05 -15.94 14.31
C ILE A 213 0.56 -15.36 15.59
N PHE A 214 0.69 -14.03 15.69
CA PHE A 214 1.06 -13.37 16.93
C PHE A 214 -0.17 -13.27 17.86
N GLY A 215 0.00 -13.64 19.12
CA GLY A 215 -1.09 -13.70 20.09
C GLY A 215 -2.03 -14.88 19.86
N ASP A 216 -3.29 -14.74 20.28
CA ASP A 216 -4.32 -15.79 20.22
C ASP A 216 -5.10 -15.84 18.89
N GLY A 217 -4.85 -14.88 17.99
CA GLY A 217 -5.48 -14.81 16.68
C GLY A 217 -6.90 -14.26 16.65
N THR A 218 -7.39 -13.71 17.78
CA THR A 218 -8.73 -13.09 17.87
C THR A 218 -8.78 -11.66 17.34
N GLN A 219 -7.63 -11.02 17.12
CA GLN A 219 -7.55 -9.69 16.52
C GLN A 219 -8.22 -9.68 15.15
N THR A 220 -8.97 -8.60 14.85
CA THR A 220 -9.77 -8.52 13.62
C THR A 220 -9.28 -7.44 12.67
N ARG A 221 -9.32 -7.76 11.38
CA ARG A 221 -9.01 -6.86 10.26
C ARG A 221 -10.02 -7.05 9.14
N ALA A 222 -10.38 -5.98 8.46
CA ALA A 222 -11.01 -6.11 7.16
C ALA A 222 -9.91 -6.20 6.08
N PHE A 223 -10.05 -7.14 5.15
CA PHE A 223 -9.09 -7.42 4.09
C PHE A 223 -9.66 -6.97 2.76
N SER A 224 -8.97 -6.07 2.08
CA SER A 224 -9.41 -5.42 0.85
C SER A 224 -8.71 -6.00 -0.35
N HIS A 225 -9.45 -6.55 -1.31
CA HIS A 225 -8.83 -7.01 -2.55
C HIS A 225 -8.36 -5.83 -3.39
N VAL A 226 -7.21 -5.93 -4.03
CA VAL A 226 -6.60 -4.84 -4.80
C VAL A 226 -7.48 -4.37 -5.95
N ALA A 227 -8.30 -5.25 -6.53
CA ALA A 227 -9.25 -4.91 -7.59
C ALA A 227 -10.37 -3.94 -7.13
N ASP A 228 -10.65 -3.86 -5.83
CA ASP A 228 -11.60 -2.90 -5.27
C ASP A 228 -10.92 -1.57 -4.86
N VAL A 229 -9.61 -1.52 -4.83
CA VAL A 229 -8.82 -0.36 -4.33
C VAL A 229 -8.15 0.41 -5.47
N ALA A 230 -7.38 -0.28 -6.31
CA ALA A 230 -6.54 0.38 -7.31
C ALA A 230 -7.34 1.14 -8.38
N PRO A 231 -8.47 0.62 -8.93
CA PRO A 231 -9.28 1.37 -9.91
C PRO A 231 -9.88 2.66 -9.33
N VAL A 232 -10.28 2.66 -8.04
CA VAL A 232 -10.82 3.85 -7.35
C VAL A 232 -9.73 4.92 -7.24
N ILE A 233 -8.52 4.53 -6.84
CA ILE A 233 -7.37 5.45 -6.77
C ILE A 233 -7.07 6.02 -8.15
N ALA A 234 -6.98 5.20 -9.18
CA ALA A 234 -6.65 5.61 -10.55
C ALA A 234 -7.69 6.59 -11.14
N ALA A 235 -8.98 6.27 -10.99
CA ALA A 235 -10.06 7.08 -11.55
C ALA A 235 -10.35 8.37 -10.76
N SER A 236 -9.79 8.55 -9.58
CA SER A 236 -10.16 9.60 -8.63
C SER A 236 -10.05 11.03 -9.17
N VAL A 237 -9.04 11.31 -10.00
CA VAL A 237 -8.86 12.64 -10.61
C VAL A 237 -9.97 13.02 -11.59
N SER A 238 -10.78 12.05 -12.03
CA SER A 238 -11.93 12.31 -12.89
C SER A 238 -13.18 12.79 -12.12
N SER A 239 -13.19 12.66 -10.78
CA SER A 239 -14.28 13.10 -9.91
C SER A 239 -13.97 14.46 -9.28
N PRO A 240 -14.65 15.55 -9.67
CA PRO A 240 -14.44 16.87 -9.06
C PRO A 240 -14.70 16.90 -7.55
N ALA A 241 -15.61 16.07 -7.04
CA ALA A 241 -15.94 15.97 -5.63
C ALA A 241 -14.83 15.31 -4.79
N ALA A 242 -13.86 14.66 -5.43
CA ALA A 242 -12.74 14.01 -4.73
C ALA A 242 -11.61 14.98 -4.36
N TYR A 243 -11.52 16.11 -5.04
CA TYR A 243 -10.41 17.03 -4.87
C TYR A 243 -10.40 17.66 -3.46
N ASN A 244 -9.22 17.68 -2.87
CA ASN A 244 -8.94 18.20 -1.53
C ASN A 244 -9.70 17.45 -0.42
N GLN A 245 -9.91 16.15 -0.65
CA GLN A 245 -10.62 15.26 0.28
C GLN A 245 -9.76 14.05 0.65
N THR A 246 -10.11 13.45 1.78
CA THR A 246 -9.56 12.17 2.26
C THR A 246 -10.64 11.10 2.19
N PHE A 247 -10.28 9.89 1.79
CA PHE A 247 -11.18 8.74 1.64
C PHE A 247 -10.57 7.48 2.25
N ASN A 248 -11.34 6.78 3.06
CA ASN A 248 -11.06 5.39 3.33
C ASN A 248 -11.46 4.55 2.10
N VAL A 249 -10.66 3.56 1.75
CA VAL A 249 -10.92 2.66 0.61
C VAL A 249 -10.61 1.23 0.99
N GLY A 250 -11.56 0.30 0.71
CA GLY A 250 -11.41 -1.12 1.02
C GLY A 250 -12.72 -1.82 1.32
N ALA A 251 -12.63 -2.96 2.02
CA ALA A 251 -13.74 -3.82 2.39
C ALA A 251 -14.25 -3.53 3.81
N ASP A 252 -15.57 -3.71 4.02
CA ASP A 252 -16.23 -3.37 5.29
C ASP A 252 -16.19 -4.50 6.33
N ILE A 253 -16.09 -5.78 5.89
CA ILE A 253 -16.30 -6.94 6.77
C ILE A 253 -15.00 -7.33 7.47
N PRO A 254 -14.91 -7.22 8.81
CA PRO A 254 -13.75 -7.67 9.56
C PRO A 254 -13.77 -9.18 9.80
N TYR A 255 -12.60 -9.80 9.76
CA TYR A 255 -12.37 -11.21 10.07
C TYR A 255 -11.26 -11.36 11.10
N SER A 256 -11.34 -12.39 11.95
CA SER A 256 -10.23 -12.74 12.85
C SER A 256 -9.05 -13.33 12.07
N VAL A 257 -7.85 -13.20 12.61
CA VAL A 257 -6.64 -13.76 11.98
C VAL A 257 -6.70 -15.30 11.99
N ASN A 258 -7.34 -15.92 13.01
CA ASN A 258 -7.58 -17.37 13.02
C ASN A 258 -8.46 -17.79 11.83
N TYR A 259 -9.60 -17.11 11.61
CA TYR A 259 -10.47 -17.38 10.47
C TYR A 259 -9.74 -17.19 9.15
N LEU A 260 -8.95 -16.11 9.04
CA LEU A 260 -8.14 -15.86 7.85
C LEU A 260 -7.17 -17.00 7.56
N ALA A 261 -6.45 -17.50 8.57
CA ALA A 261 -5.50 -18.60 8.39
C ALA A 261 -6.17 -19.88 7.87
N GLU A 262 -7.39 -20.16 8.34
CA GLU A 262 -8.20 -21.27 7.83
C GLU A 262 -8.57 -21.05 6.36
N GLN A 263 -9.11 -19.85 6.01
CA GLN A 263 -9.52 -19.54 4.63
C GLN A 263 -8.35 -19.55 3.64
N VAL A 264 -7.17 -19.08 4.04
CA VAL A 264 -5.96 -19.13 3.19
C VAL A 264 -5.54 -20.58 2.92
N GLN A 265 -5.56 -21.45 3.94
CA GLN A 265 -5.28 -22.88 3.77
C GLN A 265 -6.26 -23.56 2.82
N LEU A 266 -7.55 -23.23 2.94
CA LEU A 266 -8.61 -23.72 2.03
C LEU A 266 -8.37 -23.26 0.59
N ALA A 267 -8.05 -21.97 0.37
CA ALA A 267 -7.81 -21.40 -0.96
C ALA A 267 -6.58 -22.03 -1.66
N ILE A 268 -5.51 -22.27 -0.91
CA ILE A 268 -4.32 -22.97 -1.44
C ILE A 268 -4.61 -24.46 -1.67
N GLY A 269 -5.54 -25.04 -0.91
CA GLY A 269 -5.82 -26.48 -0.94
C GLY A 269 -4.81 -27.34 -0.17
N LYS A 270 -4.11 -26.74 0.82
CA LYS A 270 -3.10 -27.44 1.63
C LYS A 270 -3.18 -26.99 3.09
N HIS A 271 -3.36 -27.95 4.01
CA HIS A 271 -3.36 -27.72 5.44
C HIS A 271 -1.97 -27.96 6.03
N THR A 272 -1.36 -26.88 6.56
CA THR A 272 -0.03 -26.92 7.21
C THR A 272 -0.13 -26.65 8.72
N GLY A 273 -1.33 -26.32 9.21
CA GLY A 273 -1.57 -25.98 10.62
C GLY A 273 -1.28 -24.51 10.95
N VAL A 274 -1.37 -24.18 12.22
CA VAL A 274 -1.16 -22.85 12.77
C VAL A 274 -0.24 -22.94 13.98
N VAL A 275 0.67 -21.98 14.14
CA VAL A 275 1.52 -21.82 15.32
C VAL A 275 1.31 -20.42 15.88
N HIS A 276 0.97 -20.35 17.17
CA HIS A 276 0.83 -19.10 17.90
C HIS A 276 2.18 -18.66 18.47
N LEU A 277 2.59 -17.45 18.14
CA LEU A 277 3.78 -16.78 18.66
C LEU A 277 3.39 -15.84 19.82
N PRO A 278 4.34 -15.43 20.68
CA PRO A 278 4.06 -14.40 21.69
C PRO A 278 3.40 -13.17 21.06
N ALA A 279 2.43 -12.58 21.76
CA ALA A 279 1.77 -11.35 21.32
C ALA A 279 2.80 -10.23 21.10
N ARG A 280 2.51 -9.34 20.19
CA ARG A 280 3.27 -8.10 19.94
C ARG A 280 2.35 -6.89 20.10
N GLU A 281 2.95 -5.72 20.21
CA GLU A 281 2.20 -4.46 20.16
C GLU A 281 1.56 -4.30 18.79
N GLU A 282 0.23 -4.33 18.74
CA GLU A 282 -0.57 -4.05 17.55
C GLU A 282 -2.02 -3.68 17.91
N VAL A 283 -2.67 -2.91 17.08
CA VAL A 283 -4.10 -2.58 17.24
C VAL A 283 -4.94 -3.85 17.19
N LEU A 284 -5.81 -4.08 18.19
CA LEU A 284 -6.59 -5.31 18.29
C LEU A 284 -7.66 -5.39 17.19
N HIS A 285 -8.39 -4.31 16.95
CA HIS A 285 -9.44 -4.24 15.93
C HIS A 285 -9.18 -3.08 14.99
N ALA A 286 -9.01 -3.33 13.68
CA ALA A 286 -8.77 -2.30 12.68
C ALA A 286 -9.59 -2.57 11.42
N PHE A 287 -10.63 -1.74 11.22
CA PHE A 287 -11.45 -1.68 10.01
C PHE A 287 -12.10 -0.30 9.91
N SER A 288 -12.48 0.12 8.71
CA SER A 288 -12.97 1.46 8.43
C SER A 288 -14.34 1.46 7.74
N ASP A 289 -15.04 2.58 7.83
CA ASP A 289 -16.23 2.89 7.05
C ASP A 289 -15.83 3.47 5.69
N HIS A 290 -16.52 3.06 4.63
CA HIS A 290 -16.25 3.47 3.25
C HIS A 290 -17.43 4.21 2.62
N SER A 291 -18.39 4.70 3.42
CA SER A 291 -19.60 5.38 2.94
C SER A 291 -19.27 6.60 2.10
N LYS A 292 -18.27 7.39 2.50
CA LYS A 292 -17.81 8.58 1.76
C LYS A 292 -17.23 8.19 0.38
N SER A 293 -16.43 7.15 0.33
CA SER A 293 -15.87 6.65 -0.93
C SER A 293 -16.97 6.14 -1.88
N ARG A 294 -17.94 5.39 -1.35
CA ARG A 294 -19.11 4.93 -2.12
C ARG A 294 -19.92 6.10 -2.67
N GLU A 295 -20.17 7.13 -1.88
CA GLU A 295 -20.93 8.32 -2.30
C GLU A 295 -20.24 9.06 -3.46
N VAL A 296 -18.93 9.27 -3.37
CA VAL A 296 -18.20 10.09 -4.35
C VAL A 296 -17.84 9.31 -5.61
N PHE A 297 -17.47 8.04 -5.48
CA PHE A 297 -16.99 7.23 -6.63
C PHE A 297 -18.03 6.25 -7.17
N GLY A 298 -19.16 6.07 -6.48
CA GLY A 298 -20.23 5.14 -6.90
C GLY A 298 -19.81 3.67 -6.87
N THR A 299 -18.72 3.35 -6.15
CA THR A 299 -18.14 2.00 -6.09
C THR A 299 -18.27 1.44 -4.68
N SER A 300 -18.40 0.12 -4.57
CA SER A 300 -18.31 -0.64 -3.32
C SER A 300 -17.36 -1.80 -3.51
N ALA A 301 -16.73 -2.26 -2.43
CA ALA A 301 -15.99 -3.51 -2.46
C ALA A 301 -16.90 -4.63 -2.95
N SER A 302 -16.52 -5.27 -4.04
CA SER A 302 -17.32 -6.30 -4.72
C SER A 302 -16.71 -7.69 -4.59
N VAL A 303 -15.39 -7.75 -4.33
CA VAL A 303 -14.67 -9.02 -4.20
C VAL A 303 -14.77 -9.54 -2.77
N THR A 304 -15.41 -10.68 -2.59
CA THR A 304 -15.48 -11.36 -1.29
C THR A 304 -14.09 -11.88 -0.88
N LEU A 305 -13.87 -12.09 0.43
CA LEU A 305 -12.61 -12.66 0.92
C LEU A 305 -12.29 -14.00 0.23
N ALA A 306 -13.30 -14.87 0.06
CA ALA A 306 -13.13 -16.19 -0.55
C ALA A 306 -12.70 -16.08 -2.04
N GLU A 307 -13.34 -15.21 -2.82
CA GLU A 307 -13.02 -14.97 -4.23
C GLU A 307 -11.59 -14.39 -4.36
N GLY A 308 -11.27 -13.35 -3.59
CA GLY A 308 -9.96 -12.72 -3.64
C GLY A 308 -8.82 -13.64 -3.16
N LEU A 309 -9.06 -14.47 -2.13
CA LEU A 309 -8.09 -15.50 -1.72
C LEU A 309 -7.92 -16.57 -2.80
N GLY A 310 -9.01 -16.94 -3.50
CA GLY A 310 -8.95 -17.88 -4.62
C GLY A 310 -8.08 -17.36 -5.77
N SER A 311 -8.31 -16.13 -6.23
CA SER A 311 -7.53 -15.53 -7.31
C SER A 311 -6.06 -15.36 -6.94
N MET A 312 -5.78 -14.88 -5.72
CA MET A 312 -4.41 -14.75 -5.23
C MET A 312 -3.73 -16.12 -5.08
N ALA A 313 -4.47 -17.16 -4.62
CA ALA A 313 -3.94 -18.52 -4.52
C ALA A 313 -3.51 -19.10 -5.87
N GLU A 314 -4.31 -18.87 -6.93
CA GLU A 314 -3.93 -19.27 -8.29
C GLU A 314 -2.68 -18.53 -8.78
N TRP A 315 -2.54 -17.26 -8.44
CA TRP A 315 -1.35 -16.48 -8.78
C TRP A 315 -0.10 -16.99 -8.02
N VAL A 316 -0.18 -17.18 -6.69
CA VAL A 316 0.99 -17.64 -5.92
C VAL A 316 1.44 -19.05 -6.28
N LYS A 317 0.53 -19.93 -6.70
CA LYS A 317 0.88 -21.27 -7.24
C LYS A 317 1.72 -21.16 -8.51
N LYS A 318 1.50 -20.14 -9.34
CA LYS A 318 2.27 -19.92 -10.57
C LYS A 318 3.65 -19.32 -10.28
N VAL A 319 3.74 -18.34 -9.37
CA VAL A 319 5.01 -17.67 -9.04
C VAL A 319 5.88 -18.49 -8.09
N GLY A 320 5.28 -19.42 -7.33
CA GLY A 320 5.97 -20.25 -6.34
C GLY A 320 6.28 -19.52 -5.03
N ALA A 321 6.87 -20.25 -4.09
CA ALA A 321 7.35 -19.70 -2.85
C ALA A 321 8.51 -18.71 -3.12
N ARG A 322 8.58 -17.65 -2.33
CA ARG A 322 9.67 -16.67 -2.39
C ARG A 322 10.47 -16.68 -1.09
N GLU A 323 11.78 -16.64 -1.20
CA GLU A 323 12.64 -16.37 -0.06
C GLU A 323 12.49 -14.90 0.31
N GLY A 324 12.27 -14.63 1.60
CA GLY A 324 12.21 -13.27 2.13
C GLY A 324 13.60 -12.79 2.47
N GLU A 325 13.95 -11.61 2.00
CA GLU A 325 15.14 -10.94 2.48
C GLU A 325 14.80 -10.20 3.78
N PRO A 326 15.53 -10.46 4.89
CA PRO A 326 15.36 -9.70 6.11
C PRO A 326 15.82 -8.26 5.88
N PHE A 327 15.24 -7.33 6.62
CA PHE A 327 15.65 -5.95 6.55
C PHE A 327 17.04 -5.78 7.20
N ASP A 328 18.03 -5.34 6.44
CA ASP A 328 19.44 -5.35 6.84
C ASP A 328 19.80 -4.25 7.84
N ASN A 329 19.09 -3.14 7.82
CA ASN A 329 19.45 -1.94 8.59
C ASN A 329 18.50 -1.72 9.77
N ILE A 330 18.51 -2.64 10.74
CA ILE A 330 17.79 -2.47 12.00
C ILE A 330 18.52 -1.43 12.86
N GLU A 331 17.83 -0.35 13.23
CA GLU A 331 18.37 0.78 13.99
C GLU A 331 18.22 0.58 15.51
N VAL A 332 17.15 -0.10 15.94
CA VAL A 332 16.85 -0.37 17.36
C VAL A 332 16.42 -1.82 17.50
N GLU A 333 17.23 -2.65 18.16
CA GLU A 333 16.91 -4.08 18.38
C GLU A 333 16.12 -4.34 19.68
N ARG A 334 16.04 -3.35 20.56
CA ARG A 334 15.34 -3.48 21.85
C ARG A 334 13.85 -3.76 21.60
N GLU A 335 13.27 -4.73 22.32
CA GLU A 335 11.87 -5.15 22.22
C GLU A 335 11.44 -5.71 20.85
N MET A 336 12.39 -5.96 19.94
CA MET A 336 12.08 -6.60 18.67
C MET A 336 11.60 -8.04 18.90
N PRO A 337 10.54 -8.50 18.21
CA PRO A 337 10.07 -9.89 18.31
C PRO A 337 11.19 -10.90 18.05
N PRO A 338 11.33 -11.97 18.86
CA PRO A 338 12.40 -12.95 18.71
C PRO A 338 12.43 -13.63 17.33
N SER A 339 11.28 -13.79 16.69
CA SER A 339 11.17 -14.32 15.31
C SER A 339 11.85 -13.42 14.28
N TRP A 340 11.77 -12.10 14.43
CA TRP A 340 12.42 -11.15 13.54
C TRP A 340 13.93 -11.04 13.79
N ARG A 341 14.37 -11.11 15.07
CA ARG A 341 15.82 -11.15 15.40
C ARG A 341 16.53 -12.33 14.76
N LYS A 342 15.89 -13.51 14.70
CA LYS A 342 16.46 -14.69 14.05
C LYS A 342 16.68 -14.48 12.54
N LEU A 343 15.78 -13.79 11.86
CA LEU A 343 15.93 -13.46 10.43
C LEU A 343 17.19 -12.60 10.21
N CYS A 344 17.39 -11.56 11.04
CA CYS A 344 18.54 -10.66 10.92
C CYS A 344 19.90 -11.31 11.25
N THR A 345 19.93 -12.34 12.14
CA THR A 345 21.19 -13.02 12.53
C THR A 345 21.63 -14.05 11.49
N THR A 346 20.73 -14.67 10.76
CA THR A 346 21.06 -15.69 9.77
C THR A 346 21.80 -15.07 8.58
N THR A 347 21.48 -13.84 8.20
CA THR A 347 22.14 -13.12 7.10
C THR A 347 23.58 -12.69 7.44
N LYS A 348 23.87 -12.35 8.71
CA LYS A 348 25.23 -11.97 9.17
C LYS A 348 26.22 -13.13 9.22
N LEU A 349 25.75 -14.39 9.16
CA LEU A 349 26.60 -15.60 9.16
C LEU A 349 26.86 -16.13 7.75
N SER A 350 26.19 -15.62 6.74
CA SER A 350 26.32 -16.01 5.33
C SER A 350 27.01 -14.96 4.44
N ALA A 351 27.44 -13.82 5.01
CA ALA A 351 28.25 -12.77 4.39
C ALA A 351 29.66 -12.77 4.99
#